data_38f6636f2cf4fa0e73bb8839ad7220b5
#
_entry.id   38f6636f2cf4fa0e73bb8839ad7220b5
#
_cell.length_a   1.000
_cell.length_b   1.000
_cell.length_c   1.000
_cell.angle_alpha   90.00
_cell.angle_beta   90.00
_cell.angle_gamma   90.00
#
_symmetry.space_group_name_H-M   'P 1'
#
loop_
_entity.id
_entity.type
_entity.pdbx_description
1 polymer ?
#
loop_
_entity_poly.entity_id
_entity_poly.type
_entity_poly.pdbx_seq_one_letter_code
_entity_poly.pdbx_strand_id
1 'polypeptide(L)'
;MKNWKKYISLCLAFSMVASAAMGMGPEKSKAAEGTGAVSGGSISSGSAVSTTTPVPTTLPTVTPSATPDLDAYRLPATTLKARGGSKRVRLTWTTVSGASGYYIYYRKASESAYVKGAAITQGTTTTYTKKSLEQGVEYYFCIAPYKTVNGTNVEGNLSSSVLAKTVSVAATSKKAEKYATKASFQKSKTYKTYKRMRSYMNYSKSFAIPGMINTNVAGFRSTTMVPQGMCLAGSYFLITAYDYKKTDYSVIYVVSRAAKSYVTTIVLPSKAKVGGIAYDGKNVWVSKGTSVASFPYTVITDAVNGGSSYTELAAYNSVHKVNGTASFMGYYNGTLWVGSFKQTSSSMVGYTVGKTTVPTLSAKYTMAVPAKTQGITFNSDGTLLLTRSYRTAKSKSGYISQIRTYIPSYSAVGASGNIKKNTARAVTTLPPMVEGVAVYGTYTYTLFSSTYYKSCKYPMDRVIAMKTNKLL
;
A
#
# COMPACT_ATOMS: atom_id res chain seq x y z
N MET A 1 36.88 -22.06 4.29
CA MET A 1 36.65 -20.83 3.51
C MET A 1 36.04 -21.13 2.13
N LYS A 2 35.01 -22.00 2.01
CA LYS A 2 34.50 -22.46 0.72
C LYS A 2 32.97 -22.49 0.62
N ASN A 3 32.23 -21.61 1.30
CA ASN A 3 30.74 -21.61 1.16
C ASN A 3 30.10 -20.22 1.19
N TRP A 4 30.83 -19.15 0.89
CA TRP A 4 30.26 -17.79 0.97
C TRP A 4 29.92 -17.14 -0.37
N LYS A 5 30.19 -17.80 -1.48
CA LYS A 5 29.87 -17.26 -2.83
C LYS A 5 28.41 -17.42 -3.23
N LYS A 6 27.61 -18.26 -2.55
CA LYS A 6 26.21 -18.56 -2.94
C LYS A 6 25.15 -17.52 -2.50
N TYR A 7 25.51 -16.58 -1.61
CA TYR A 7 24.53 -15.57 -1.12
C TYR A 7 24.70 -14.17 -1.72
N ILE A 8 25.64 -13.98 -2.61
CA ILE A 8 25.94 -12.66 -3.22
C ILE A 8 25.16 -12.44 -4.51
N SER A 9 24.64 -13.50 -5.15
CA SER A 9 23.99 -13.43 -6.46
C SER A 9 22.49 -13.10 -6.41
N LEU A 10 21.83 -13.11 -5.24
CA LEU A 10 20.38 -12.96 -5.15
C LEU A 10 19.87 -11.52 -4.98
N CYS A 11 20.74 -10.53 -4.85
CA CYS A 11 20.35 -9.13 -4.72
C CYS A 11 20.44 -8.30 -6.00
N LEU A 12 20.87 -8.88 -7.12
CA LEU A 12 21.18 -8.13 -8.35
C LEU A 12 20.43 -8.59 -9.62
N ALA A 13 19.60 -9.61 -9.56
CA ALA A 13 18.97 -10.17 -10.75
C ALA A 13 17.45 -10.30 -10.60
N PHE A 14 16.71 -9.20 -10.51
CA PHE A 14 15.28 -9.19 -10.82
C PHE A 14 14.82 -7.80 -11.30
N SER A 15 15.34 -7.43 -12.46
CA SER A 15 14.68 -6.48 -13.33
C SER A 15 14.94 -6.97 -14.78
N MET A 16 14.09 -7.82 -15.26
CA MET A 16 13.72 -8.13 -16.64
C MET A 16 13.23 -9.59 -16.72
N VAL A 17 11.94 -9.77 -16.80
CA VAL A 17 11.36 -10.76 -17.72
C VAL A 17 10.06 -10.17 -18.25
N ALA A 18 10.09 -9.95 -19.53
CA ALA A 18 8.96 -9.64 -20.37
C ALA A 18 8.13 -10.90 -20.63
N SER A 19 6.91 -10.66 -21.02
CA SER A 19 5.89 -11.55 -21.56
C SER A 19 6.39 -12.68 -22.45
N ALA A 20 5.90 -13.88 -22.20
CA ALA A 20 5.63 -14.86 -23.25
C ALA A 20 4.33 -15.58 -22.90
N ALA A 21 3.36 -15.43 -23.77
CA ALA A 21 2.15 -16.22 -23.83
C ALA A 21 2.47 -17.59 -24.43
N MET A 22 1.95 -18.64 -23.82
CA MET A 22 1.71 -19.89 -24.55
C MET A 22 0.38 -20.48 -24.10
N GLY A 23 -0.48 -20.68 -25.09
CA GLY A 23 -1.77 -21.32 -24.94
C GLY A 23 -1.63 -22.83 -24.83
N MET A 24 -2.59 -23.41 -24.16
CA MET A 24 -2.96 -24.82 -24.35
C MET A 24 -4.49 -24.91 -24.30
N GLY A 25 -5.02 -25.59 -25.28
CA GLY A 25 -6.44 -25.73 -25.57
C GLY A 25 -7.15 -26.77 -24.68
N PRO A 26 -8.44 -26.96 -24.90
CA PRO A 26 -9.30 -27.69 -23.97
C PRO A 26 -9.36 -29.19 -24.24
N GLU A 27 -9.25 -29.99 -23.21
CA GLU A 27 -9.64 -31.42 -23.26
C GLU A 27 -11.14 -31.58 -23.02
N LYS A 28 -11.72 -32.33 -23.91
CA LYS A 28 -13.10 -32.84 -23.86
C LYS A 28 -13.16 -34.07 -22.94
N SER A 29 -14.15 -34.17 -22.08
CA SER A 29 -14.60 -35.45 -21.56
C SER A 29 -16.12 -35.58 -21.59
N LYS A 30 -16.49 -36.76 -22.00
CA LYS A 30 -17.75 -37.32 -22.47
C LYS A 30 -18.90 -37.26 -21.47
N ALA A 31 -20.09 -37.17 -22.10
CA ALA A 31 -21.38 -37.51 -21.54
C ALA A 31 -21.52 -38.99 -21.16
N ALA A 32 -22.31 -39.25 -20.14
CA ALA A 32 -22.94 -40.53 -19.92
C ALA A 32 -24.43 -40.33 -19.63
N GLU A 33 -25.23 -40.89 -20.49
CA GLU A 33 -26.68 -41.04 -20.39
C GLU A 33 -27.08 -42.00 -19.25
N GLY A 34 -28.23 -41.76 -18.67
CA GLY A 34 -28.88 -42.71 -17.75
C GLY A 34 -30.37 -42.43 -17.66
N THR A 35 -31.11 -43.18 -18.44
CA THR A 35 -32.54 -43.32 -18.53
C THR A 35 -33.19 -43.82 -17.25
N GLY A 36 -34.46 -43.43 -17.01
CA GLY A 36 -35.33 -44.04 -16.00
C GLY A 36 -36.73 -43.39 -15.93
N ALA A 37 -37.64 -43.96 -16.68
CA ALA A 37 -39.06 -43.68 -16.69
C ALA A 37 -39.80 -44.44 -15.56
N VAL A 38 -41.05 -44.07 -15.37
CA VAL A 38 -42.28 -44.86 -15.16
C VAL A 38 -43.22 -44.22 -14.11
N SER A 39 -44.32 -43.77 -14.57
CA SER A 39 -45.76 -44.14 -14.42
C SER A 39 -46.33 -43.80 -13.04
N GLY A 40 -47.50 -43.25 -12.89
CA GLY A 40 -48.79 -43.45 -13.50
C GLY A 40 -49.81 -43.46 -12.36
N GLY A 41 -50.98 -42.97 -12.54
CA GLY A 41 -52.06 -43.14 -11.56
C GLY A 41 -53.23 -42.15 -11.73
N SER A 42 -54.15 -42.49 -12.61
CA SER A 42 -55.51 -41.95 -12.70
C SER A 42 -56.41 -42.44 -11.58
N ILE A 43 -57.49 -41.75 -11.27
CA ILE A 43 -58.91 -42.12 -11.12
C ILE A 43 -59.71 -40.86 -10.74
N SER A 44 -60.64 -40.35 -11.50
CA SER A 44 -61.97 -40.71 -11.90
C SER A 44 -63.09 -40.49 -10.87
N SER A 45 -64.09 -39.86 -11.36
CA SER A 45 -65.53 -39.88 -11.15
C SER A 45 -66.08 -38.89 -10.10
N GLY A 46 -67.17 -38.16 -10.31
CA GLY A 46 -68.20 -38.21 -11.25
C GLY A 46 -69.42 -37.36 -10.77
N SER A 47 -70.19 -37.01 -11.68
CA SER A 47 -71.63 -36.76 -11.67
C SER A 47 -72.15 -35.35 -11.56
N ALA A 48 -72.87 -35.06 -12.60
CA ALA A 48 -73.71 -33.98 -13.01
C ALA A 48 -74.95 -33.71 -12.11
N VAL A 49 -75.47 -32.47 -12.21
CA VAL A 49 -76.89 -32.21 -12.47
C VAL A 49 -77.04 -30.76 -12.94
N SER A 50 -77.93 -30.58 -13.85
CA SER A 50 -78.41 -29.69 -14.82
C SER A 50 -79.04 -28.34 -14.35
N THR A 51 -78.99 -27.42 -15.32
CA THR A 51 -80.03 -26.40 -15.71
C THR A 51 -79.95 -25.05 -14.97
N THR A 52 -79.65 -24.01 -15.67
CA THR A 52 -80.48 -23.01 -16.30
C THR A 52 -79.64 -21.87 -16.88
N THR A 53 -79.90 -21.55 -18.15
CA THR A 53 -79.35 -20.38 -18.84
C THR A 53 -79.94 -19.11 -18.27
N PRO A 54 -79.17 -18.04 -18.16
CA PRO A 54 -79.51 -16.82 -18.88
C PRO A 54 -78.23 -16.06 -19.41
N VAL A 55 -78.39 -15.51 -20.59
CA VAL A 55 -77.91 -14.28 -21.23
C VAL A 55 -76.40 -13.88 -21.02
N PRO A 56 -75.62 -13.66 -22.09
CA PRO A 56 -74.26 -13.30 -22.04
C PRO A 56 -74.10 -11.81 -21.80
N THR A 57 -73.66 -11.46 -20.61
CA THR A 57 -72.99 -10.16 -20.36
C THR A 57 -71.53 -10.36 -20.65
N THR A 58 -71.01 -9.83 -21.75
CA THR A 58 -69.59 -9.81 -22.09
C THR A 58 -68.89 -8.92 -21.10
N LEU A 59 -68.29 -9.55 -20.09
CA LEU A 59 -67.21 -8.90 -19.28
C LEU A 59 -66.03 -8.72 -20.19
N PRO A 60 -65.30 -7.56 -20.14
CA PRO A 60 -64.04 -7.42 -20.86
C PRO A 60 -63.05 -8.43 -20.32
N THR A 61 -62.55 -9.30 -21.18
CA THR A 61 -61.44 -10.23 -20.86
C THR A 61 -60.24 -9.40 -20.55
N VAL A 62 -59.89 -9.25 -19.26
CA VAL A 62 -58.58 -8.73 -18.83
C VAL A 62 -57.56 -9.80 -19.27
N THR A 63 -56.87 -9.48 -20.35
CA THR A 63 -55.67 -10.25 -20.73
C THR A 63 -54.76 -10.27 -19.53
N PRO A 64 -54.32 -11.45 -19.00
CA PRO A 64 -53.41 -11.49 -17.92
C PRO A 64 -52.14 -10.75 -18.39
N SER A 65 -51.79 -9.67 -17.70
CA SER A 65 -50.54 -8.97 -17.93
C SER A 65 -49.41 -9.99 -17.72
N ALA A 66 -48.66 -10.30 -18.76
CA ALA A 66 -47.54 -11.21 -18.67
C ALA A 66 -46.62 -10.72 -17.54
N THR A 67 -46.44 -11.55 -16.53
CA THR A 67 -45.48 -11.29 -15.48
C THR A 67 -44.13 -11.09 -16.16
N PRO A 68 -43.44 -9.92 -15.98
CA PRO A 68 -42.19 -9.69 -16.67
C PRO A 68 -41.20 -10.81 -16.36
N ASP A 69 -40.59 -11.38 -17.39
CA ASP A 69 -39.48 -12.32 -17.21
C ASP A 69 -38.30 -11.57 -16.54
N LEU A 70 -38.19 -11.71 -15.24
CA LEU A 70 -37.17 -11.05 -14.45
C LEU A 70 -35.77 -11.64 -14.71
N ASP A 71 -35.67 -12.84 -15.25
CA ASP A 71 -34.39 -13.46 -15.59
C ASP A 71 -33.67 -12.73 -16.74
N ALA A 72 -34.40 -12.07 -17.63
CA ALA A 72 -33.81 -11.22 -18.67
C ALA A 72 -33.01 -10.01 -18.12
N TYR A 73 -33.20 -9.64 -16.85
CA TYR A 73 -32.50 -8.53 -16.19
C TYR A 73 -31.36 -8.99 -15.31
N ARG A 74 -31.08 -10.29 -15.27
CA ARG A 74 -30.04 -10.88 -14.44
C ARG A 74 -28.63 -10.49 -14.93
N LEU A 75 -27.88 -9.78 -14.10
CA LEU A 75 -26.54 -9.26 -14.46
C LEU A 75 -25.45 -10.34 -14.32
N PRO A 76 -24.35 -10.24 -15.10
CA PRO A 76 -23.22 -11.17 -15.00
C PRO A 76 -22.50 -11.02 -13.67
N ALA A 77 -21.77 -12.06 -13.29
CA ALA A 77 -20.91 -12.06 -12.11
C ALA A 77 -19.76 -11.05 -12.23
N THR A 78 -19.31 -10.51 -11.10
CA THR A 78 -18.12 -9.65 -11.04
C THR A 78 -16.91 -10.37 -10.45
N THR A 79 -15.72 -9.84 -10.68
CA THR A 79 -14.48 -10.33 -10.06
C THR A 79 -14.34 -9.76 -8.66
N LEU A 80 -14.31 -10.62 -7.64
CA LEU A 80 -14.17 -10.26 -6.23
C LEU A 80 -12.75 -10.51 -5.72
N LYS A 81 -12.24 -9.58 -4.91
CA LYS A 81 -10.99 -9.74 -4.13
C LYS A 81 -11.29 -9.44 -2.67
N ALA A 82 -10.66 -10.20 -1.75
CA ALA A 82 -10.84 -10.01 -0.32
C ALA A 82 -9.48 -9.87 0.39
N ARG A 83 -9.45 -8.99 1.39
CA ARG A 83 -8.27 -8.77 2.21
C ARG A 83 -8.64 -8.71 3.69
N GLY A 84 -8.06 -9.61 4.47
CA GLY A 84 -8.27 -9.66 5.91
C GLY A 84 -7.56 -8.53 6.66
N GLY A 85 -8.26 -7.98 7.64
CA GLY A 85 -7.76 -7.01 8.61
C GLY A 85 -8.16 -7.37 10.03
N SER A 86 -7.83 -6.54 11.03
CA SER A 86 -8.20 -6.82 12.42
C SER A 86 -9.72 -6.77 12.60
N LYS A 87 -10.32 -7.93 12.92
CA LYS A 87 -11.77 -8.15 13.08
C LYS A 87 -12.61 -7.67 11.88
N ARG A 88 -12.01 -7.64 10.68
CA ARG A 88 -12.66 -7.18 9.44
C ARG A 88 -12.06 -7.81 8.20
N VAL A 89 -12.82 -7.78 7.10
CA VAL A 89 -12.34 -8.11 5.76
C VAL A 89 -12.79 -7.02 4.82
N ARG A 90 -11.85 -6.50 4.03
CA ARG A 90 -12.12 -5.57 2.94
C ARG A 90 -12.32 -6.34 1.65
N LEU A 91 -13.38 -6.00 0.97
CA LEU A 91 -13.76 -6.51 -0.34
C LEU A 91 -13.55 -5.43 -1.39
N THR A 92 -13.09 -5.82 -2.58
CA THR A 92 -12.99 -4.96 -3.76
C THR A 92 -13.40 -5.75 -4.98
N TRP A 93 -14.13 -5.12 -5.90
CA TRP A 93 -14.64 -5.77 -7.10
C TRP A 93 -14.64 -4.81 -8.30
N THR A 94 -14.89 -5.37 -9.48
CA THR A 94 -15.06 -4.60 -10.71
C THR A 94 -16.53 -4.22 -10.87
N THR A 95 -16.83 -3.00 -11.28
CA THR A 95 -18.20 -2.57 -11.56
C THR A 95 -18.83 -3.42 -12.66
N VAL A 96 -20.11 -3.70 -12.52
CA VAL A 96 -20.94 -4.36 -13.54
C VAL A 96 -21.82 -3.31 -14.19
N SER A 97 -21.81 -3.23 -15.51
CA SER A 97 -22.63 -2.28 -16.26
C SER A 97 -24.11 -2.53 -15.98
N GLY A 98 -24.88 -1.48 -15.73
CA GLY A 98 -26.31 -1.58 -15.43
C GLY A 98 -26.65 -2.02 -13.99
N ALA A 99 -25.67 -2.25 -13.13
CA ALA A 99 -25.94 -2.59 -11.74
C ALA A 99 -26.49 -1.38 -10.97
N SER A 100 -27.60 -1.60 -10.26
CA SER A 100 -28.16 -0.65 -9.28
C SER A 100 -27.42 -0.73 -7.95
N GLY A 101 -26.85 -1.90 -7.64
CA GLY A 101 -26.11 -2.16 -6.43
C GLY A 101 -25.56 -3.57 -6.35
N TYR A 102 -25.13 -3.97 -5.15
CA TYR A 102 -24.53 -5.28 -4.91
C TYR A 102 -24.98 -5.87 -3.59
N TYR A 103 -25.14 -7.18 -3.53
CA TYR A 103 -25.32 -7.96 -2.30
C TYR A 103 -24.02 -8.68 -1.94
N ILE A 104 -23.60 -8.54 -0.70
CA ILE A 104 -22.42 -9.22 -0.15
C ILE A 104 -22.88 -10.42 0.67
N TYR A 105 -22.32 -11.57 0.38
CA TYR A 105 -22.55 -12.82 1.12
C TYR A 105 -21.25 -13.28 1.77
N TYR A 106 -21.34 -13.86 2.97
CA TYR A 106 -20.19 -14.40 3.66
C TYR A 106 -20.57 -15.57 4.56
N ARG A 107 -19.58 -16.41 4.87
CA ARG A 107 -19.66 -17.47 5.87
C ARG A 107 -18.30 -17.70 6.52
N LYS A 108 -18.21 -18.31 7.70
CA LYS A 108 -16.94 -18.87 8.19
C LYS A 108 -16.51 -20.02 7.29
N ALA A 109 -15.21 -20.27 7.20
CA ALA A 109 -14.72 -21.42 6.43
C ALA A 109 -15.20 -22.76 6.99
N SER A 110 -15.48 -22.81 8.30
CA SER A 110 -16.06 -23.95 8.99
C SER A 110 -17.56 -24.16 8.82
N GLU A 111 -18.26 -23.20 8.20
CA GLU A 111 -19.71 -23.22 7.95
C GLU A 111 -19.99 -23.53 6.48
N SER A 112 -21.13 -24.15 6.17
CA SER A 112 -21.55 -24.44 4.79
C SER A 112 -22.42 -23.36 4.19
N ALA A 113 -23.27 -22.71 4.99
CA ALA A 113 -24.27 -21.76 4.52
C ALA A 113 -23.76 -20.31 4.50
N TYR A 114 -24.01 -19.62 3.40
CA TYR A 114 -23.76 -18.18 3.29
C TYR A 114 -24.89 -17.37 3.91
N VAL A 115 -24.55 -16.26 4.55
CA VAL A 115 -25.50 -15.25 5.01
C VAL A 115 -25.31 -13.95 4.24
N LYS A 116 -26.42 -13.27 3.96
CA LYS A 116 -26.38 -11.93 3.35
C LYS A 116 -25.82 -10.93 4.37
N GLY A 117 -24.63 -10.41 4.09
CA GLY A 117 -23.87 -9.57 5.02
C GLY A 117 -24.09 -8.08 4.84
N ALA A 118 -24.45 -7.65 3.62
CA ALA A 118 -24.73 -6.24 3.31
C ALA A 118 -25.46 -6.11 1.96
N ALA A 119 -26.20 -4.99 1.82
CA ALA A 119 -26.69 -4.48 0.56
C ALA A 119 -26.01 -3.14 0.27
N ILE A 120 -25.40 -3.01 -0.90
CA ILE A 120 -24.76 -1.80 -1.41
C ILE A 120 -25.72 -1.20 -2.43
N THR A 121 -26.20 0.01 -2.19
CA THR A 121 -27.28 0.64 -2.98
C THR A 121 -26.78 1.50 -4.14
N GLN A 122 -25.48 1.52 -4.40
CA GLN A 122 -24.86 2.27 -5.49
C GLN A 122 -24.08 1.34 -6.42
N GLY A 123 -24.49 1.23 -7.68
CA GLY A 123 -23.87 0.37 -8.69
C GLY A 123 -22.43 0.75 -9.06
N THR A 124 -22.01 1.98 -8.77
CA THR A 124 -20.63 2.47 -8.98
C THR A 124 -19.67 2.13 -7.85
N THR A 125 -20.19 1.63 -6.72
CA THR A 125 -19.35 1.22 -5.58
C THR A 125 -18.51 -0.01 -5.94
N THR A 126 -17.22 0.01 -5.62
CA THR A 126 -16.27 -1.07 -5.90
C THR A 126 -15.58 -1.61 -4.64
N THR A 127 -15.99 -1.17 -3.48
CA THR A 127 -15.36 -1.57 -2.22
C THR A 127 -16.34 -1.60 -1.06
N TYR A 128 -16.16 -2.57 -0.16
CA TYR A 128 -16.90 -2.69 1.10
C TYR A 128 -16.02 -3.30 2.17
N THR A 129 -16.24 -2.94 3.42
CA THR A 129 -15.53 -3.56 4.56
C THR A 129 -16.52 -4.19 5.53
N LYS A 130 -16.56 -5.51 5.57
CA LYS A 130 -17.28 -6.26 6.59
C LYS A 130 -16.52 -6.17 7.91
N LYS A 131 -17.12 -5.53 8.90
CA LYS A 131 -16.59 -5.35 10.27
C LYS A 131 -17.16 -6.39 11.23
N SER A 132 -16.69 -6.38 12.48
CA SER A 132 -17.19 -7.20 13.59
C SER A 132 -17.05 -8.71 13.33
N LEU A 133 -16.01 -9.12 12.60
CA LEU A 133 -15.65 -10.51 12.41
C LEU A 133 -14.77 -11.01 13.57
N GLU A 134 -14.77 -12.32 13.81
CA GLU A 134 -13.89 -12.93 14.78
C GLU A 134 -12.43 -12.84 14.37
N GLN A 135 -11.54 -12.60 15.32
CA GLN A 135 -10.12 -12.42 15.05
C GLN A 135 -9.43 -13.76 14.77
N GLY A 136 -8.64 -13.82 13.69
CA GLY A 136 -7.87 -15.01 13.32
C GLY A 136 -8.68 -16.07 12.56
N VAL A 137 -9.96 -15.80 12.28
CA VAL A 137 -10.88 -16.73 11.60
C VAL A 137 -10.86 -16.50 10.08
N GLU A 138 -11.02 -17.58 9.33
CA GLU A 138 -11.15 -17.59 7.88
C GLU A 138 -12.62 -17.49 7.47
N TYR A 139 -12.89 -16.63 6.47
CA TYR A 139 -14.21 -16.38 5.93
C TYR A 139 -14.18 -16.47 4.40
N TYR A 140 -15.18 -17.11 3.83
CA TYR A 140 -15.50 -17.02 2.41
C TYR A 140 -16.46 -15.87 2.14
N PHE A 141 -16.25 -15.20 1.02
CA PHE A 141 -17.11 -14.11 0.54
C PHE A 141 -17.47 -14.31 -0.91
N CYS A 142 -18.72 -13.98 -1.28
CA CYS A 142 -19.18 -13.79 -2.65
C CYS A 142 -19.94 -12.48 -2.75
N ILE A 143 -20.14 -12.01 -3.98
CA ILE A 143 -20.88 -10.80 -4.30
C ILE A 143 -21.79 -11.06 -5.50
N ALA A 144 -23.03 -10.56 -5.47
CA ALA A 144 -23.91 -10.54 -6.61
C ALA A 144 -24.27 -9.08 -6.95
N PRO A 145 -24.18 -8.63 -8.21
CA PRO A 145 -24.80 -7.39 -8.63
C PRO A 145 -26.31 -7.55 -8.61
N TYR A 146 -27.06 -6.47 -8.46
CA TYR A 146 -28.50 -6.49 -8.69
C TYR A 146 -28.93 -5.30 -9.55
N LYS A 147 -30.00 -5.48 -10.31
CA LYS A 147 -30.68 -4.43 -11.07
C LYS A 147 -32.08 -4.20 -10.50
N THR A 148 -32.45 -2.95 -10.24
CA THR A 148 -33.80 -2.61 -9.83
C THR A 148 -34.68 -2.42 -11.06
N VAL A 149 -35.74 -3.21 -11.15
CA VAL A 149 -36.72 -3.19 -12.25
C VAL A 149 -38.08 -3.06 -11.60
N ASN A 150 -38.84 -2.02 -11.95
CA ASN A 150 -40.16 -1.74 -11.40
C ASN A 150 -40.23 -1.85 -9.86
N GLY A 151 -39.22 -1.33 -9.15
CA GLY A 151 -39.13 -1.36 -7.68
C GLY A 151 -38.66 -2.68 -7.10
N THR A 152 -38.48 -3.73 -7.90
CA THR A 152 -37.95 -5.04 -7.47
C THR A 152 -36.48 -5.20 -7.82
N ASN A 153 -35.69 -5.68 -6.89
CA ASN A 153 -34.26 -5.96 -7.12
C ASN A 153 -34.09 -7.37 -7.69
N VAL A 154 -33.69 -7.45 -8.95
CA VAL A 154 -33.32 -8.70 -9.62
C VAL A 154 -31.85 -8.98 -9.35
N GLU A 155 -31.57 -10.03 -8.59
CA GLU A 155 -30.20 -10.44 -8.24
C GLU A 155 -29.53 -11.13 -9.43
N GLY A 156 -28.31 -10.69 -9.77
CA GLY A 156 -27.49 -11.27 -10.82
C GLY A 156 -26.67 -12.48 -10.34
N ASN A 157 -25.72 -12.88 -11.18
CA ASN A 157 -24.88 -14.05 -10.89
C ASN A 157 -23.90 -13.79 -9.75
N LEU A 158 -23.75 -14.75 -8.84
CA LEU A 158 -22.74 -14.72 -7.78
C LEU A 158 -21.31 -14.80 -8.37
N SER A 159 -20.42 -14.02 -7.80
CA SER A 159 -18.99 -14.16 -8.07
C SER A 159 -18.44 -15.51 -7.59
N SER A 160 -17.30 -15.92 -8.09
CA SER A 160 -16.49 -16.95 -7.44
C SER A 160 -16.22 -16.56 -5.98
N SER A 161 -16.23 -17.57 -5.12
CA SER A 161 -15.95 -17.42 -3.69
C SER A 161 -14.48 -17.07 -3.45
N VAL A 162 -14.22 -16.11 -2.56
CA VAL A 162 -12.86 -15.72 -2.16
C VAL A 162 -12.65 -15.91 -0.67
N LEU A 163 -11.52 -16.51 -0.31
CA LEU A 163 -11.13 -16.75 1.08
C LEU A 163 -10.33 -15.59 1.62
N ALA A 164 -10.65 -15.13 2.83
CA ALA A 164 -9.86 -14.17 3.58
C ALA A 164 -9.83 -14.52 5.07
N LYS A 165 -8.64 -14.39 5.69
CA LYS A 165 -8.45 -14.55 7.12
C LYS A 165 -8.32 -13.21 7.80
N THR A 166 -9.07 -12.97 8.89
CA THR A 166 -8.88 -11.79 9.73
C THR A 166 -7.49 -11.83 10.38
N VAL A 167 -6.83 -10.68 10.50
CA VAL A 167 -5.46 -10.59 10.99
C VAL A 167 -5.39 -9.89 12.34
N SER A 168 -4.49 -10.35 13.21
CA SER A 168 -4.17 -9.67 14.45
C SER A 168 -3.25 -8.47 14.20
N VAL A 169 -3.11 -7.61 15.20
CA VAL A 169 -2.05 -6.60 15.24
C VAL A 169 -0.70 -7.34 15.21
N ALA A 170 0.21 -6.90 14.35
CA ALA A 170 1.52 -7.51 14.18
C ALA A 170 2.64 -6.57 14.62
N ALA A 171 3.64 -7.13 15.28
CA ALA A 171 4.95 -6.51 15.38
C ALA A 171 5.75 -6.82 14.12
N THR A 172 6.44 -5.84 13.56
CA THR A 172 7.10 -5.97 12.25
C THR A 172 8.41 -6.72 12.26
N SER A 173 8.99 -6.97 13.43
CA SER A 173 10.23 -7.73 13.53
C SER A 173 10.37 -8.42 14.89
N LYS A 174 10.61 -9.72 14.85
CA LYS A 174 10.93 -10.53 16.05
C LYS A 174 12.27 -10.14 16.71
N LYS A 175 13.05 -9.23 16.12
CA LYS A 175 14.41 -8.85 16.54
C LYS A 175 14.61 -7.37 16.68
N ALA A 176 13.52 -6.68 16.72
CA ALA A 176 13.51 -5.24 16.56
C ALA A 176 14.05 -4.49 17.75
N GLU A 177 13.81 -5.00 18.93
CA GLU A 177 14.19 -4.27 20.13
C GLU A 177 15.71 -4.37 20.34
N LYS A 178 16.34 -3.20 20.40
CA LYS A 178 17.77 -3.07 20.67
C LYS A 178 18.05 -2.12 21.82
N TYR A 179 17.33 -0.98 21.86
CA TYR A 179 17.63 0.09 22.78
C TYR A 179 16.35 0.67 23.40
N ALA A 180 15.74 -0.06 24.34
CA ALA A 180 14.49 0.34 24.98
C ALA A 180 14.58 1.69 25.70
N THR A 181 15.75 2.03 26.24
CA THR A 181 15.99 3.26 27.01
C THR A 181 17.16 4.07 26.46
N LYS A 182 17.26 5.34 26.89
CA LYS A 182 18.40 6.21 26.60
C LYS A 182 19.69 5.56 27.10
N ALA A 183 19.70 5.02 28.29
CA ALA A 183 20.88 4.38 28.90
C ALA A 183 21.33 3.15 28.08
N SER A 184 20.41 2.28 27.66
CA SER A 184 20.72 1.13 26.82
C SER A 184 21.30 1.54 25.46
N PHE A 185 20.74 2.59 24.83
CA PHE A 185 21.26 3.15 23.60
C PHE A 185 22.69 3.71 23.79
N GLN A 186 22.94 4.47 24.85
CA GLN A 186 24.25 5.05 25.13
C GLN A 186 25.33 3.99 25.42
N LYS A 187 24.95 2.84 25.99
CA LYS A 187 25.84 1.68 26.18
C LYS A 187 26.13 0.93 24.88
N SER A 188 25.36 1.13 23.83
CA SER A 188 25.45 0.38 22.58
C SER A 188 26.76 0.64 21.83
N LYS A 189 27.21 -0.40 21.09
CA LYS A 189 28.35 -0.28 20.17
C LYS A 189 28.14 0.80 19.11
N THR A 190 26.90 0.93 18.63
CA THR A 190 26.51 1.95 17.64
C THR A 190 26.77 3.36 18.17
N TYR A 191 26.25 3.69 19.35
CA TYR A 191 26.44 5.00 19.97
C TYR A 191 27.92 5.32 20.23
N LYS A 192 28.65 4.36 20.77
CA LYS A 192 30.09 4.53 21.07
C LYS A 192 30.95 4.76 19.83
N THR A 193 30.62 4.08 18.71
CA THR A 193 31.40 4.12 17.48
C THR A 193 31.22 5.42 16.69
N TYR A 194 29.96 5.90 16.57
CA TYR A 194 29.61 7.04 15.72
C TYR A 194 29.68 8.36 16.49
N LYS A 195 30.90 8.77 16.89
CA LYS A 195 31.16 9.93 17.77
C LYS A 195 30.54 11.23 17.23
N ARG A 196 30.67 11.53 15.91
CA ARG A 196 30.13 12.74 15.30
C ARG A 196 28.62 12.75 15.32
N MET A 197 27.95 11.66 14.90
CA MET A 197 26.50 11.53 15.05
C MET A 197 26.06 11.75 16.50
N ARG A 198 26.76 11.13 17.45
CA ARG A 198 26.49 11.25 18.88
C ARG A 198 26.55 12.69 19.39
N SER A 199 27.54 13.49 18.93
CA SER A 199 27.69 14.89 19.34
C SER A 199 26.62 15.82 18.73
N TYR A 200 26.01 15.42 17.61
CA TYR A 200 25.00 16.21 16.92
C TYR A 200 23.57 15.85 17.34
N MET A 201 23.35 14.62 17.83
CA MET A 201 22.04 14.09 18.11
C MET A 201 21.41 14.64 19.39
N ASN A 202 20.08 14.69 19.37
CA ASN A 202 19.25 14.89 20.53
C ASN A 202 18.35 13.65 20.73
N TYR A 203 18.59 12.92 21.83
CA TYR A 203 17.85 11.68 22.10
C TYR A 203 16.35 11.95 22.35
N SER A 204 15.98 13.00 23.09
CA SER A 204 14.59 13.30 23.42
C SER A 204 13.77 13.74 22.20
N LYS A 205 14.43 14.22 21.14
CA LYS A 205 13.79 14.55 19.87
C LYS A 205 13.78 13.36 18.90
N SER A 206 14.61 12.33 19.15
CA SER A 206 14.63 11.08 18.40
C SER A 206 13.48 10.15 18.87
N PHE A 207 13.05 9.22 18.02
CA PHE A 207 11.95 8.32 18.34
C PHE A 207 12.14 6.93 17.71
N ALA A 208 11.52 5.91 18.30
CA ALA A 208 11.55 4.54 17.81
C ALA A 208 10.89 4.43 16.43
N ILE A 209 11.49 3.67 15.53
CA ILE A 209 10.86 3.32 14.25
C ILE A 209 9.70 2.36 14.54
N PRO A 210 8.46 2.65 14.09
CA PRO A 210 7.33 1.77 14.33
C PRO A 210 7.60 0.32 13.89
N GLY A 211 7.21 -0.64 14.73
CA GLY A 211 7.46 -2.06 14.51
C GLY A 211 8.89 -2.52 14.75
N MET A 212 9.79 -1.65 15.21
CA MET A 212 11.20 -1.97 15.47
C MET A 212 11.56 -2.07 16.96
N ILE A 213 10.76 -1.52 17.87
CA ILE A 213 10.92 -1.66 19.31
C ILE A 213 9.54 -1.83 19.92
N ASN A 214 9.19 -3.03 20.36
CA ASN A 214 7.96 -3.34 21.11
C ASN A 214 6.72 -2.53 20.65
N THR A 215 6.77 -2.01 19.43
CA THR A 215 5.69 -1.22 18.85
C THR A 215 4.82 -2.15 18.02
N ASN A 216 3.66 -2.48 18.57
CA ASN A 216 2.65 -3.19 17.80
C ASN A 216 2.08 -2.25 16.74
N VAL A 217 2.08 -2.71 15.51
CA VAL A 217 1.52 -2.02 14.35
C VAL A 217 0.44 -2.88 13.70
N ALA A 218 -0.53 -2.26 13.07
CA ALA A 218 -1.69 -2.95 12.51
C ALA A 218 -1.72 -2.85 10.98
N GLY A 219 -2.60 -3.64 10.35
CA GLY A 219 -2.93 -3.53 8.93
C GLY A 219 -2.21 -4.51 8.01
N PHE A 220 -1.35 -5.39 8.53
CA PHE A 220 -0.63 -6.41 7.76
C PHE A 220 -0.26 -7.61 8.63
N ARG A 221 0.15 -8.71 7.99
CA ARG A 221 0.59 -9.95 8.67
C ARG A 221 2.10 -10.11 8.70
N SER A 222 2.79 -9.44 7.80
CA SER A 222 4.22 -9.62 7.62
C SER A 222 4.99 -9.26 8.89
N THR A 223 5.98 -10.08 9.22
CA THR A 223 7.02 -9.79 10.23
C THR A 223 8.34 -9.37 9.57
N THR A 224 8.29 -9.04 8.27
CA THR A 224 9.46 -8.69 7.45
C THR A 224 9.34 -7.32 6.80
N MET A 225 8.66 -6.37 7.48
CA MET A 225 8.55 -4.99 7.02
C MET A 225 9.86 -4.23 7.20
N VAL A 226 10.31 -3.58 6.13
CA VAL A 226 11.58 -2.83 6.07
C VAL A 226 11.27 -1.35 5.85
N PRO A 227 11.61 -0.45 6.78
CA PRO A 227 11.42 0.99 6.61
C PRO A 227 12.33 1.53 5.51
N GLN A 228 11.85 2.52 4.74
CA GLN A 228 12.56 3.05 3.58
C GLN A 228 12.55 4.58 3.50
N GLY A 229 11.45 5.19 3.14
CA GLY A 229 11.30 6.63 2.98
C GLY A 229 10.72 7.30 4.20
N MET A 230 10.98 8.60 4.33
CA MET A 230 10.40 9.43 5.39
C MET A 230 10.18 10.85 4.87
N CYS A 231 9.03 11.44 5.20
CA CYS A 231 8.77 12.86 5.01
C CYS A 231 7.96 13.43 6.18
N LEU A 232 7.79 14.76 6.17
CA LEU A 232 6.84 15.46 7.03
C LEU A 232 5.55 15.72 6.26
N ALA A 233 4.41 15.55 6.91
CA ALA A 233 3.12 15.96 6.41
C ALA A 233 2.24 16.47 7.56
N GLY A 234 1.90 17.73 7.55
CA GLY A 234 1.14 18.36 8.64
C GLY A 234 1.77 18.09 10.01
N SER A 235 1.01 17.49 10.91
CA SER A 235 1.44 17.18 12.29
C SER A 235 2.18 15.85 12.44
N TYR A 236 2.57 15.20 11.33
CA TYR A 236 3.08 13.84 11.35
C TYR A 236 4.41 13.68 10.61
N PHE A 237 5.22 12.72 11.08
CA PHE A 237 6.19 12.03 10.24
C PHE A 237 5.48 10.87 9.55
N LEU A 238 5.70 10.73 8.25
CA LEU A 238 5.23 9.60 7.46
C LEU A 238 6.44 8.73 7.11
N ILE A 239 6.41 7.45 7.48
CA ILE A 239 7.50 6.50 7.24
C ILE A 239 6.95 5.37 6.38
N THR A 240 7.49 5.20 5.18
CA THR A 240 7.13 4.06 4.32
C THR A 240 7.86 2.80 4.75
N ALA A 241 7.19 1.66 4.63
CA ALA A 241 7.81 0.36 4.78
C ALA A 241 7.23 -0.63 3.76
N TYR A 242 8.05 -1.57 3.29
CA TYR A 242 7.63 -2.64 2.38
C TYR A 242 7.94 -4.00 2.97
N ASP A 243 7.15 -5.00 2.60
CA ASP A 243 7.43 -6.38 2.99
C ASP A 243 8.59 -6.95 2.15
N TYR A 244 9.69 -7.32 2.81
CA TYR A 244 10.86 -7.90 2.15
C TYR A 244 10.54 -9.17 1.37
N LYS A 245 9.60 -9.98 1.87
CA LYS A 245 9.13 -11.20 1.22
C LYS A 245 8.09 -10.95 0.13
N LYS A 246 7.59 -9.72 -0.01
CA LYS A 246 6.52 -9.33 -0.95
C LYS A 246 5.21 -10.12 -0.80
N THR A 247 4.97 -10.70 0.35
CA THR A 247 3.75 -11.43 0.66
C THR A 247 2.62 -10.48 1.06
N ASP A 248 2.97 -9.34 1.65
CA ASP A 248 2.02 -8.34 2.12
C ASP A 248 2.18 -6.99 1.41
N TYR A 249 1.21 -6.11 1.60
CA TYR A 249 1.22 -4.76 1.03
C TYR A 249 2.21 -3.84 1.74
N SER A 250 2.72 -2.87 1.00
CA SER A 250 3.51 -1.79 1.54
C SER A 250 2.64 -0.85 2.37
N VAL A 251 3.25 -0.17 3.34
CA VAL A 251 2.53 0.65 4.31
C VAL A 251 3.20 2.01 4.53
N ILE A 252 2.45 2.94 5.12
CA ILE A 252 2.96 4.16 5.71
C ILE A 252 2.64 4.12 7.20
N TYR A 253 3.64 4.20 8.05
CA TYR A 253 3.46 4.47 9.48
C TYR A 253 3.29 5.96 9.69
N VAL A 254 2.23 6.35 10.36
CA VAL A 254 1.94 7.72 10.78
C VAL A 254 2.46 7.89 12.21
N VAL A 255 3.38 8.80 12.39
CA VAL A 255 4.01 9.08 13.69
C VAL A 255 3.74 10.52 14.09
N SER A 256 3.19 10.75 15.27
CA SER A 256 2.95 12.10 15.79
C SER A 256 4.27 12.87 15.97
N ARG A 257 4.37 14.08 15.42
CA ARG A 257 5.53 14.96 15.64
C ARG A 257 5.64 15.42 17.09
N ALA A 258 4.52 15.70 17.73
CA ALA A 258 4.49 16.15 19.13
C ALA A 258 4.85 15.00 20.08
N ALA A 259 4.10 13.90 20.03
CA ALA A 259 4.27 12.76 20.94
C ALA A 259 5.45 11.84 20.57
N LYS A 260 5.97 11.92 19.33
CA LYS A 260 7.03 11.03 18.80
C LYS A 260 6.69 9.55 18.92
N SER A 261 5.43 9.23 18.79
CA SER A 261 4.88 7.90 18.90
C SER A 261 4.05 7.54 17.66
N TYR A 262 4.00 6.25 17.37
CA TYR A 262 3.15 5.67 16.34
C TYR A 262 1.67 5.98 16.65
N VAL A 263 0.92 6.34 15.61
CA VAL A 263 -0.51 6.66 15.68
C VAL A 263 -1.33 5.61 14.92
N THR A 264 -1.06 5.43 13.64
CA THR A 264 -1.82 4.53 12.77
C THR A 264 -0.98 4.07 11.58
N THR A 265 -1.50 3.12 10.81
CA THR A 265 -0.91 2.64 9.55
C THR A 265 -1.85 2.94 8.38
N ILE A 266 -1.33 3.49 7.30
CA ILE A 266 -2.00 3.50 6.00
C ILE A 266 -1.45 2.34 5.17
N VAL A 267 -2.31 1.42 4.80
CA VAL A 267 -1.95 0.28 3.94
C VAL A 267 -2.14 0.68 2.49
N LEU A 268 -1.08 0.61 1.71
CA LEU A 268 -1.07 1.01 0.31
C LEU A 268 -1.63 -0.11 -0.59
N PRO A 269 -2.26 0.20 -1.72
CA PRO A 269 -2.79 -0.79 -2.66
C PRO A 269 -1.69 -1.37 -3.57
N SER A 270 -0.49 -1.61 -3.01
CA SER A 270 0.68 -2.06 -3.76
C SER A 270 1.67 -2.80 -2.86
N LYS A 271 2.38 -3.78 -3.42
CA LYS A 271 3.53 -4.48 -2.79
C LYS A 271 4.88 -3.93 -3.29
N ALA A 272 4.88 -2.79 -3.96
CA ALA A 272 6.08 -2.17 -4.48
C ALA A 272 7.02 -1.72 -3.35
N LYS A 273 8.33 -1.73 -3.61
CA LYS A 273 9.30 -1.08 -2.73
C LYS A 273 9.04 0.43 -2.75
N VAL A 274 8.69 0.99 -1.60
CA VAL A 274 8.29 2.39 -1.43
C VAL A 274 9.46 3.21 -0.87
N GLY A 275 10.52 3.35 -1.67
CA GLY A 275 11.75 4.03 -1.27
C GLY A 275 11.60 5.53 -1.05
N GLY A 276 10.72 6.19 -1.81
CA GLY A 276 10.44 7.62 -1.71
C GLY A 276 9.05 7.92 -1.19
N ILE A 277 8.93 8.97 -0.40
CA ILE A 277 7.68 9.60 0.04
C ILE A 277 7.88 11.10 0.13
N ALA A 278 6.88 11.88 -0.28
CA ALA A 278 6.88 13.34 -0.16
C ALA A 278 5.46 13.86 0.10
N TYR A 279 5.37 15.09 0.59
CA TYR A 279 4.12 15.80 0.81
C TYR A 279 4.20 17.18 0.16
N ASP A 280 3.22 17.51 -0.67
CA ASP A 280 3.19 18.77 -1.46
C ASP A 280 2.33 19.87 -0.83
N GLY A 281 1.82 19.65 0.37
CA GLY A 281 0.86 20.53 1.05
C GLY A 281 -0.59 20.07 0.92
N LYS A 282 -0.91 19.23 -0.07
CA LYS A 282 -2.26 18.71 -0.34
C LYS A 282 -2.28 17.19 -0.49
N ASN A 283 -1.30 16.62 -1.19
CA ASN A 283 -1.21 15.20 -1.51
C ASN A 283 0.04 14.57 -0.90
N VAL A 284 -0.08 13.30 -0.54
CA VAL A 284 1.05 12.42 -0.20
C VAL A 284 1.43 11.64 -1.45
N TRP A 285 2.71 11.74 -1.84
CA TRP A 285 3.31 11.06 -2.98
C TRP A 285 4.16 9.89 -2.52
N VAL A 286 4.05 8.74 -3.19
CA VAL A 286 4.81 7.53 -2.88
C VAL A 286 5.41 6.89 -4.13
N SER A 287 6.56 6.27 -3.98
CA SER A 287 7.22 5.50 -5.05
C SER A 287 6.40 4.25 -5.43
N LYS A 288 6.33 3.95 -6.73
CA LYS A 288 5.70 2.76 -7.30
C LYS A 288 6.50 2.23 -8.50
N GLY A 289 7.73 1.76 -8.24
CA GLY A 289 8.61 1.28 -9.32
C GLY A 289 9.10 2.41 -10.22
N THR A 290 8.74 2.38 -11.50
CA THR A 290 9.02 3.44 -12.51
C THR A 290 7.97 4.54 -12.52
N SER A 291 7.12 4.58 -11.51
CA SER A 291 6.05 5.55 -11.35
C SER A 291 6.07 6.13 -9.95
N VAL A 292 5.40 7.25 -9.78
CA VAL A 292 4.97 7.80 -8.49
C VAL A 292 3.46 7.81 -8.44
N ALA A 293 2.90 7.62 -7.26
CA ALA A 293 1.47 7.64 -7.05
C ALA A 293 1.11 8.63 -5.94
N SER A 294 -0.07 9.23 -6.00
CA SER A 294 -0.52 10.17 -4.97
C SER A 294 -1.87 9.79 -4.39
N PHE A 295 -2.13 10.30 -3.20
CA PHE A 295 -3.44 10.30 -2.56
C PHE A 295 -3.60 11.55 -1.68
N PRO A 296 -4.83 12.03 -1.43
CA PRO A 296 -5.07 13.22 -0.61
C PRO A 296 -4.58 13.02 0.82
N TYR A 297 -4.00 14.06 1.42
CA TYR A 297 -3.56 14.04 2.81
C TYR A 297 -4.71 13.81 3.80
N THR A 298 -5.95 14.12 3.40
CA THR A 298 -7.15 13.85 4.20
C THR A 298 -7.29 12.38 4.60
N VAL A 299 -6.81 11.43 3.78
CA VAL A 299 -6.74 10.01 4.15
C VAL A 299 -5.97 9.78 5.46
N ILE A 300 -4.90 10.55 5.68
CA ILE A 300 -4.11 10.49 6.92
C ILE A 300 -4.90 11.10 8.08
N THR A 301 -5.44 12.32 7.89
CA THR A 301 -6.18 13.03 8.95
C THR A 301 -7.44 12.28 9.36
N ASP A 302 -8.18 11.73 8.41
CA ASP A 302 -9.39 10.94 8.67
C ASP A 302 -9.08 9.64 9.40
N ALA A 303 -7.98 8.96 9.04
CA ALA A 303 -7.52 7.76 9.76
C ALA A 303 -7.16 8.08 11.22
N VAL A 304 -6.52 9.21 11.47
CA VAL A 304 -6.14 9.64 12.83
C VAL A 304 -7.36 10.09 13.62
N ASN A 305 -8.20 10.96 13.05
CA ASN A 305 -9.39 11.50 13.72
C ASN A 305 -10.41 10.39 14.03
N GLY A 306 -10.54 9.40 13.15
CA GLY A 306 -11.38 8.23 13.36
C GLY A 306 -10.81 7.22 14.37
N GLY A 307 -9.63 7.45 14.95
CA GLY A 307 -9.00 6.56 15.93
C GLY A 307 -8.68 5.16 15.39
N SER A 308 -8.60 5.01 14.06
CA SER A 308 -8.37 3.72 13.42
C SER A 308 -6.94 3.24 13.64
N SER A 309 -6.76 2.00 14.09
CA SER A 309 -5.44 1.38 14.22
C SER A 309 -4.73 1.21 12.87
N TYR A 310 -5.47 1.12 11.77
CA TYR A 310 -5.01 1.22 10.39
C TYR A 310 -6.15 1.57 9.43
N THR A 311 -5.79 2.11 8.29
CA THR A 311 -6.69 2.39 7.17
C THR A 311 -6.10 1.82 5.88
N GLU A 312 -6.92 1.18 5.07
CA GLU A 312 -6.52 0.69 3.76
C GLU A 312 -6.86 1.74 2.71
N LEU A 313 -5.85 2.22 1.99
CA LEU A 313 -6.06 3.05 0.82
C LEU A 313 -6.68 2.19 -0.30
N ALA A 314 -7.89 2.55 -0.75
CA ALA A 314 -8.60 1.81 -1.78
C ALA A 314 -7.85 1.79 -3.11
N ALA A 315 -7.49 3.00 -3.56
CA ALA A 315 -6.76 3.26 -4.79
C ALA A 315 -5.94 4.53 -4.62
N TYR A 316 -4.94 4.71 -5.47
CA TYR A 316 -4.27 5.99 -5.60
C TYR A 316 -5.15 6.98 -6.37
N ASN A 317 -5.08 8.26 -6.03
CA ASN A 317 -5.77 9.33 -6.74
C ASN A 317 -5.14 9.60 -8.11
N SER A 318 -3.81 9.48 -8.20
CA SER A 318 -3.08 9.55 -9.47
C SER A 318 -1.88 8.62 -9.50
N VAL A 319 -1.46 8.22 -10.70
CA VAL A 319 -0.23 7.44 -10.95
C VAL A 319 0.45 8.02 -12.19
N HIS A 320 1.70 8.45 -12.06
CA HIS A 320 2.47 9.06 -13.14
C HIS A 320 3.76 8.29 -13.38
N LYS A 321 4.08 7.98 -14.63
CA LYS A 321 5.42 7.52 -15.03
C LYS A 321 6.44 8.63 -14.77
N VAL A 322 7.63 8.24 -14.33
CA VAL A 322 8.76 9.15 -14.10
C VAL A 322 9.99 8.67 -14.84
N ASN A 323 10.95 9.56 -15.05
CA ASN A 323 12.21 9.22 -15.71
C ASN A 323 13.07 8.32 -14.79
N GLY A 324 13.14 7.04 -15.13
CA GLY A 324 13.86 6.01 -14.37
C GLY A 324 13.03 5.42 -13.22
N THR A 325 13.70 4.90 -12.21
CA THR A 325 13.07 4.29 -11.03
C THR A 325 12.88 5.33 -9.94
N ALA A 326 11.66 5.46 -9.42
CA ALA A 326 11.38 6.29 -8.24
C ALA A 326 11.93 5.60 -6.98
N SER A 327 13.19 5.87 -6.62
CA SER A 327 13.84 5.24 -5.48
C SER A 327 13.82 6.12 -4.24
N PHE A 328 13.86 7.43 -4.43
CA PHE A 328 13.76 8.44 -3.38
C PHE A 328 13.05 9.67 -3.93
N MET A 329 12.47 10.47 -3.06
CA MET A 329 11.83 11.73 -3.45
C MET A 329 11.81 12.74 -2.31
N GLY A 330 11.59 14.01 -2.68
CA GLY A 330 11.38 15.12 -1.77
C GLY A 330 10.58 16.22 -2.48
N TYR A 331 9.93 17.07 -1.71
CA TYR A 331 9.19 18.21 -2.24
C TYR A 331 9.77 19.51 -1.70
N TYR A 332 9.99 20.45 -2.60
CA TYR A 332 10.49 21.78 -2.24
C TYR A 332 10.05 22.81 -3.27
N ASN A 333 9.54 23.92 -2.78
CA ASN A 333 9.17 25.10 -3.57
C ASN A 333 8.41 24.76 -4.86
N GLY A 334 7.26 24.09 -4.73
CA GLY A 334 6.38 23.74 -5.85
C GLY A 334 6.86 22.57 -6.72
N THR A 335 8.00 21.98 -6.40
CA THR A 335 8.65 20.94 -7.22
C THR A 335 8.75 19.62 -6.45
N LEU A 336 8.21 18.55 -7.05
CA LEU A 336 8.41 17.15 -6.61
C LEU A 336 9.66 16.61 -7.28
N TRP A 337 10.71 16.39 -6.49
CA TRP A 337 11.96 15.82 -6.93
C TRP A 337 11.93 14.30 -6.78
N VAL A 338 12.16 13.57 -7.88
CA VAL A 338 12.15 12.10 -7.94
C VAL A 338 13.46 11.60 -8.50
N GLY A 339 14.13 10.72 -7.76
CA GLY A 339 15.45 10.21 -8.17
C GLY A 339 15.56 8.71 -8.14
N SER A 340 16.55 8.20 -8.89
CA SER A 340 16.86 6.78 -9.02
C SER A 340 18.08 6.39 -8.21
N PHE A 341 17.99 5.28 -7.47
CA PHE A 341 19.16 4.67 -6.86
C PHE A 341 19.98 3.98 -7.96
N LYS A 342 21.23 4.42 -8.15
CA LYS A 342 22.17 3.81 -9.10
C LYS A 342 23.53 3.55 -8.44
N GLN A 343 24.29 2.60 -8.98
CA GLN A 343 25.60 2.21 -8.42
C GLN A 343 26.73 3.17 -8.80
N THR A 344 26.64 3.79 -9.97
CA THR A 344 27.67 4.67 -10.54
C THR A 344 27.28 6.14 -10.45
N SER A 345 26.53 6.66 -11.38
CA SER A 345 26.04 8.03 -11.41
C SER A 345 24.51 8.03 -11.21
N SER A 346 23.97 9.05 -10.58
CA SER A 346 22.55 9.19 -10.37
C SER A 346 22.08 10.59 -10.72
N SER A 347 20.80 10.70 -11.01
CA SER A 347 20.11 11.96 -11.24
C SER A 347 18.71 11.90 -10.62
N MET A 348 18.15 13.05 -10.39
CA MET A 348 16.76 13.24 -10.07
C MET A 348 16.12 14.25 -11.00
N VAL A 349 14.83 14.11 -11.24
CA VAL A 349 14.04 15.02 -12.05
C VAL A 349 13.06 15.76 -11.13
N GLY A 350 12.98 17.07 -11.31
CA GLY A 350 12.02 17.94 -10.64
C GLY A 350 10.78 18.08 -11.50
N TYR A 351 9.64 17.72 -10.95
CA TYR A 351 8.33 17.83 -11.59
C TYR A 351 7.52 18.96 -10.96
N THR A 352 6.96 19.82 -11.78
CA THR A 352 5.92 20.75 -11.35
C THR A 352 4.65 19.95 -11.07
N VAL A 353 4.03 20.19 -9.91
CA VAL A 353 2.77 19.56 -9.51
C VAL A 353 1.61 20.45 -9.92
N GLY A 354 0.71 19.96 -10.75
CA GLY A 354 -0.52 20.66 -11.14
C GLY A 354 -1.51 20.74 -9.97
N LYS A 355 -2.22 21.88 -9.89
CA LYS A 355 -3.11 22.19 -8.75
C LYS A 355 -4.54 21.63 -8.88
N THR A 356 -4.81 20.77 -9.84
CA THR A 356 -6.12 20.14 -10.09
C THR A 356 -6.47 19.13 -9.00
N THR A 357 -7.75 18.68 -8.95
CA THR A 357 -8.22 17.68 -7.99
C THR A 357 -7.46 16.36 -8.13
N VAL A 358 -7.18 15.94 -9.38
CA VAL A 358 -6.25 14.86 -9.70
C VAL A 358 -4.92 15.51 -10.10
N PRO A 359 -3.88 15.49 -9.26
CA PRO A 359 -2.66 16.23 -9.55
C PRO A 359 -1.94 15.66 -10.79
N THR A 360 -1.41 16.53 -11.63
CA THR A 360 -0.58 16.21 -12.78
C THR A 360 0.89 16.44 -12.48
N LEU A 361 1.79 15.82 -13.24
CA LEU A 361 3.23 16.02 -13.14
C LEU A 361 3.81 16.40 -14.51
N SER A 362 4.55 17.53 -14.54
CA SER A 362 5.30 17.98 -15.71
C SER A 362 6.78 18.08 -15.37
N ALA A 363 7.64 17.35 -16.08
CA ALA A 363 9.08 17.39 -15.87
C ALA A 363 9.63 18.77 -16.25
N LYS A 364 10.32 19.41 -15.34
CA LYS A 364 10.84 20.78 -15.51
C LYS A 364 12.34 20.88 -15.32
N TYR A 365 12.89 20.18 -14.36
CA TYR A 365 14.28 20.28 -13.97
C TYR A 365 14.98 18.93 -13.93
N THR A 366 16.30 18.94 -14.09
CA THR A 366 17.16 17.78 -13.83
C THR A 366 18.31 18.19 -12.92
N MET A 367 18.69 17.28 -12.04
CA MET A 367 19.78 17.48 -11.09
C MET A 367 20.58 16.18 -10.96
N ALA A 368 21.91 16.26 -11.16
CA ALA A 368 22.78 15.13 -10.84
C ALA A 368 22.93 15.00 -9.32
N VAL A 369 22.90 13.78 -8.83
CA VAL A 369 23.11 13.47 -7.42
C VAL A 369 24.14 12.35 -7.29
N PRO A 370 24.83 12.23 -6.15
CA PRO A 370 25.77 11.13 -5.93
C PRO A 370 25.12 9.78 -6.12
N ALA A 371 25.88 8.83 -6.67
CA ALA A 371 25.46 7.42 -6.69
C ALA A 371 25.10 6.92 -5.28
N LYS A 372 24.17 5.94 -5.22
CA LYS A 372 23.78 5.27 -3.98
C LYS A 372 23.03 6.18 -2.99
N THR A 373 22.39 7.23 -3.50
CA THR A 373 21.48 8.09 -2.74
C THR A 373 20.23 7.29 -2.36
N GLN A 374 19.82 7.40 -1.09
CA GLN A 374 18.66 6.68 -0.51
C GLN A 374 17.50 7.61 -0.18
N GLY A 375 17.76 8.84 0.21
CA GLY A 375 16.75 9.82 0.55
C GLY A 375 17.26 11.23 0.36
N ILE A 376 16.33 12.17 0.16
CA ILE A 376 16.60 13.61 0.03
C ILE A 376 15.61 14.42 0.85
N THR A 377 16.05 15.60 1.27
CA THR A 377 15.19 16.65 1.80
C THR A 377 15.84 18.01 1.54
N PHE A 378 15.03 19.06 1.56
CA PHE A 378 15.53 20.43 1.47
C PHE A 378 15.31 21.13 2.81
N ASN A 379 16.26 21.93 3.21
CA ASN A 379 16.09 22.89 4.27
C ASN A 379 15.30 24.12 3.74
N SER A 380 14.79 24.96 4.62
CA SER A 380 13.99 26.14 4.25
C SER A 380 14.73 27.14 3.35
N ASP A 381 16.06 27.21 3.46
CA ASP A 381 16.95 28.03 2.63
C ASP A 381 17.27 27.39 1.25
N GLY A 382 16.70 26.24 0.92
CA GLY A 382 16.97 25.50 -0.31
C GLY A 382 18.19 24.57 -0.25
N THR A 383 18.92 24.56 0.84
CA THR A 383 20.04 23.61 1.01
C THR A 383 19.56 22.18 0.92
N LEU A 384 20.19 21.37 0.07
CA LEU A 384 19.87 19.96 -0.13
C LEU A 384 20.64 19.10 0.85
N LEU A 385 19.92 18.32 1.65
CA LEU A 385 20.47 17.23 2.45
C LEU A 385 20.08 15.89 1.81
N LEU A 386 21.06 15.01 1.63
CA LEU A 386 20.80 13.67 1.12
C LEU A 386 21.46 12.61 1.97
N THR A 387 20.83 11.46 2.03
CA THR A 387 21.40 10.24 2.63
C THR A 387 21.95 9.33 1.56
N ARG A 388 23.08 8.71 1.87
CA ARG A 388 23.77 7.77 1.00
C ARG A 388 24.17 6.55 1.79
N SER A 389 23.83 5.35 1.29
CA SER A 389 24.21 4.11 1.97
C SER A 389 24.50 2.99 0.97
N TYR A 390 25.57 2.25 1.20
CA TYR A 390 25.92 1.08 0.41
C TYR A 390 26.91 0.15 1.13
N ARG A 391 26.85 -1.12 0.75
CA ARG A 391 27.76 -2.15 1.26
C ARG A 391 29.16 -2.01 0.66
N THR A 392 30.20 -2.21 1.47
CA THR A 392 31.59 -2.23 1.03
C THR A 392 32.50 -2.95 2.04
N ALA A 393 33.47 -3.69 1.54
CA ALA A 393 34.51 -4.30 2.38
C ALA A 393 35.51 -3.27 2.95
N LYS A 394 35.59 -2.08 2.34
CA LYS A 394 36.51 -1.00 2.74
C LYS A 394 36.13 -0.31 4.06
N SER A 395 35.02 -0.71 4.70
CA SER A 395 34.57 -0.15 5.97
C SER A 395 34.48 -1.21 7.05
N LYS A 396 34.94 -0.91 8.26
CA LYS A 396 34.83 -1.79 9.46
C LYS A 396 33.37 -2.18 9.77
N SER A 397 32.42 -1.34 9.41
CA SER A 397 30.96 -1.63 9.54
C SER A 397 30.42 -2.50 8.43
N GLY A 398 31.17 -2.74 7.34
CA GLY A 398 30.66 -3.35 6.11
C GLY A 398 29.82 -2.40 5.24
N TYR A 399 29.65 -1.14 5.66
CA TYR A 399 28.84 -0.12 4.98
C TYR A 399 29.52 1.24 5.02
N ILE A 400 29.27 2.04 3.98
CA ILE A 400 29.41 3.49 4.02
C ILE A 400 28.01 4.05 4.07
N SER A 401 27.69 4.77 5.15
CA SER A 401 26.45 5.49 5.35
C SER A 401 26.75 6.92 5.76
N GLN A 402 26.14 7.88 5.07
CA GLN A 402 26.46 9.29 5.22
C GLN A 402 25.19 10.14 5.03
N ILE A 403 25.15 11.27 5.73
CA ILE A 403 24.36 12.43 5.30
C ILE A 403 25.31 13.44 4.68
N ARG A 404 24.92 14.03 3.58
CA ARG A 404 25.70 15.00 2.80
C ARG A 404 24.85 16.23 2.53
N THR A 405 25.46 17.38 2.58
CA THR A 405 24.84 18.69 2.38
C THR A 405 25.39 19.36 1.15
N TYR A 406 24.54 19.96 0.34
CA TYR A 406 24.89 20.65 -0.90
C TYR A 406 24.10 21.97 -1.03
N ILE A 407 24.70 22.92 -1.70
CA ILE A 407 23.96 24.02 -2.35
C ILE A 407 23.50 23.45 -3.70
N PRO A 408 22.20 23.24 -3.93
CA PRO A 408 21.73 22.55 -5.13
C PRO A 408 21.89 23.45 -6.36
N SER A 409 22.33 22.85 -7.46
CA SER A 409 22.29 23.45 -8.78
C SER A 409 21.55 22.50 -9.73
N TYR A 410 20.63 23.02 -10.53
CA TYR A 410 19.81 22.24 -11.45
C TYR A 410 19.55 23.03 -12.73
N SER A 411 19.29 22.31 -13.82
CA SER A 411 19.03 22.84 -15.14
C SER A 411 17.62 22.46 -15.61
N ALA A 412 17.11 23.11 -16.66
CA ALA A 412 15.92 22.65 -17.35
C ALA A 412 16.11 21.24 -17.90
N VAL A 413 15.02 20.44 -17.98
CA VAL A 413 15.05 19.11 -18.59
C VAL A 413 15.45 19.23 -20.05
N GLY A 414 16.42 18.38 -20.47
CA GLY A 414 16.98 18.43 -21.83
C GLY A 414 18.17 19.37 -22.01
N ALA A 415 18.46 20.26 -21.08
CA ALA A 415 19.70 21.02 -21.10
C ALA A 415 20.87 20.12 -20.68
N SER A 416 21.97 20.15 -21.39
CA SER A 416 23.22 19.45 -21.09
C SER A 416 23.97 20.14 -19.92
N GLY A 417 23.31 20.24 -18.75
CA GLY A 417 23.88 20.80 -17.55
C GLY A 417 24.46 19.69 -16.67
N ASN A 418 25.75 19.45 -16.75
CA ASN A 418 26.44 18.68 -15.73
C ASN A 418 26.42 19.46 -14.41
N ILE A 419 25.63 18.99 -13.45
CA ILE A 419 25.88 19.37 -12.06
C ILE A 419 27.29 18.86 -11.79
N LYS A 420 28.23 19.78 -11.69
CA LYS A 420 29.63 19.49 -11.37
C LYS A 420 29.66 18.48 -10.24
N LYS A 421 30.43 17.41 -10.40
CA LYS A 421 30.71 16.37 -9.39
C LYS A 421 30.97 17.03 -8.05
N ASN A 422 29.98 17.12 -7.31
CA ASN A 422 29.69 17.90 -6.15
C ASN A 422 30.73 17.85 -5.07
N THR A 423 31.27 18.95 -4.77
CA THR A 423 31.81 19.23 -3.43
C THR A 423 30.63 19.31 -2.46
N ALA A 424 30.41 18.25 -1.71
CA ALA A 424 29.52 18.32 -0.57
C ALA A 424 30.08 19.38 0.38
N ARG A 425 29.26 20.34 0.79
CA ARG A 425 29.60 21.35 1.78
C ARG A 425 29.94 20.72 3.12
N ALA A 426 29.19 19.68 3.50
CA ALA A 426 29.44 18.88 4.68
C ALA A 426 29.15 17.40 4.46
N VAL A 427 29.90 16.53 5.15
CA VAL A 427 29.70 15.08 5.14
C VAL A 427 29.77 14.55 6.57
N THR A 428 28.69 13.93 7.03
CA THR A 428 28.66 13.27 8.33
C THR A 428 28.44 11.78 8.16
N THR A 429 29.34 10.97 8.72
CA THR A 429 29.23 9.51 8.73
C THR A 429 28.18 9.07 9.74
N LEU A 430 27.32 8.16 9.30
CA LEU A 430 26.19 7.62 10.06
C LEU A 430 26.32 6.10 10.23
N PRO A 431 25.56 5.50 11.16
CA PRO A 431 25.40 4.06 11.25
C PRO A 431 24.91 3.45 9.93
N PRO A 432 25.14 2.14 9.71
CA PRO A 432 24.77 1.45 8.47
C PRO A 432 23.30 1.60 8.10
N MET A 433 23.04 1.57 6.78
CA MET A 433 21.71 1.48 6.19
C MET A 433 20.82 2.67 6.55
N VAL A 434 21.38 3.89 6.42
CA VAL A 434 20.57 5.11 6.45
C VAL A 434 19.72 5.15 5.17
N GLU A 435 18.45 5.47 5.33
CA GLU A 435 17.41 5.53 4.28
C GLU A 435 16.87 6.97 4.18
N GLY A 436 15.63 7.20 4.56
CA GLY A 436 14.95 8.50 4.48
C GLY A 436 15.55 9.59 5.36
N VAL A 437 15.31 10.85 4.98
CA VAL A 437 15.70 12.05 5.71
C VAL A 437 14.61 13.11 5.63
N ALA A 438 14.41 13.87 6.72
CA ALA A 438 13.49 15.01 6.76
C ALA A 438 14.04 16.09 7.69
N VAL A 439 13.75 17.37 7.40
CA VAL A 439 14.11 18.50 8.27
C VAL A 439 12.84 19.02 8.95
N TYR A 440 12.91 19.22 10.27
CA TYR A 440 11.83 19.83 11.03
C TYR A 440 12.38 20.74 12.14
N GLY A 441 12.05 22.01 12.06
CA GLY A 441 12.59 23.01 12.95
C GLY A 441 14.13 23.06 12.84
N THR A 442 14.82 23.02 13.94
CA THR A 442 16.30 23.05 14.00
C THR A 442 16.93 21.67 13.90
N TYR A 443 16.14 20.63 13.60
CA TYR A 443 16.61 19.24 13.55
C TYR A 443 16.43 18.59 12.19
N THR A 444 17.44 17.83 11.80
CA THR A 444 17.39 16.86 10.67
C THR A 444 17.19 15.47 11.24
N TYR A 445 16.17 14.81 10.76
CA TYR A 445 15.76 13.45 11.15
C TYR A 445 16.24 12.45 10.11
N THR A 446 16.89 11.37 10.53
CA THR A 446 17.39 10.30 9.65
C THR A 446 16.78 8.96 10.05
N LEU A 447 16.28 8.25 9.05
CA LEU A 447 15.67 6.92 9.16
C LEU A 447 16.71 5.84 8.82
N PHE A 448 16.57 4.66 9.45
CA PHE A 448 17.47 3.52 9.22
C PHE A 448 16.66 2.24 9.01
N SER A 449 17.18 1.33 8.19
CA SER A 449 16.66 -0.03 8.02
C SER A 449 17.51 -1.11 8.71
N SER A 450 18.58 -0.72 9.34
CA SER A 450 19.64 -1.63 9.81
C SER A 450 19.22 -2.63 10.89
N THR A 451 18.23 -2.30 11.72
CA THR A 451 17.72 -3.23 12.76
C THR A 451 17.00 -4.43 12.16
N TYR A 452 16.43 -4.29 10.97
CA TYR A 452 15.82 -5.41 10.26
C TYR A 452 16.82 -6.54 9.96
N TYR A 453 18.10 -6.21 9.75
CA TYR A 453 19.13 -7.17 9.34
C TYR A 453 19.93 -7.70 10.51
N LYS A 454 19.79 -9.00 10.82
CA LYS A 454 20.51 -9.68 11.91
C LYS A 454 22.02 -9.49 11.89
N SER A 455 22.58 -9.47 10.69
CA SER A 455 24.04 -9.36 10.47
C SER A 455 24.59 -7.96 10.64
N CYS A 456 23.76 -6.95 10.89
CA CYS A 456 24.22 -5.59 11.07
C CYS A 456 24.95 -5.45 12.42
N LYS A 457 26.24 -5.11 12.38
CA LYS A 457 27.08 -4.92 13.57
C LYS A 457 26.72 -3.68 14.39
N TYR A 458 26.10 -2.69 13.75
CA TYR A 458 25.75 -1.39 14.32
C TYR A 458 24.29 -1.03 14.00
N PRO A 459 23.32 -1.80 14.51
CA PRO A 459 21.91 -1.57 14.21
C PRO A 459 21.43 -0.25 14.81
N MET A 460 20.45 0.37 14.13
CA MET A 460 19.76 1.58 14.55
C MET A 460 18.25 1.35 14.48
N ASP A 461 17.61 1.37 15.63
CA ASP A 461 16.18 1.07 15.80
C ASP A 461 15.29 2.32 15.88
N ARG A 462 15.89 3.50 15.70
CA ARG A 462 15.21 4.78 15.85
C ARG A 462 15.55 5.77 14.75
N VAL A 463 14.62 6.67 14.53
CA VAL A 463 14.87 7.90 13.78
C VAL A 463 15.69 8.83 14.67
N ILE A 464 16.85 9.25 14.17
CA ILE A 464 17.77 10.13 14.92
C ILE A 464 17.53 11.58 14.52
N ALA A 465 17.28 12.41 15.52
CA ALA A 465 17.24 13.86 15.38
C ALA A 465 18.64 14.44 15.61
N MET A 466 19.23 15.08 14.62
CA MET A 466 20.51 15.79 14.70
C MET A 466 20.31 17.29 14.50
N LYS A 467 21.07 18.13 15.21
CA LYS A 467 21.02 19.58 15.01
C LYS A 467 21.40 19.92 13.58
N THR A 468 20.50 20.56 12.82
CA THR A 468 20.67 20.84 11.38
C THR A 468 21.89 21.72 11.13
N ASN A 469 22.12 22.74 11.95
CA ASN A 469 23.30 23.63 11.83
C ASN A 469 24.64 22.92 11.97
N LYS A 470 24.69 21.71 12.49
CA LYS A 470 25.93 20.89 12.55
C LYS A 470 26.13 20.01 11.31
N LEU A 471 25.13 19.97 10.43
CA LEU A 471 25.14 19.23 9.18
C LEU A 471 25.31 20.14 7.95
N LEU A 472 25.07 21.44 8.11
CA LEU A 472 25.25 22.48 7.10
C LEU A 472 26.70 23.00 7.15
#